data_71c563f99cbb0a97767a0e4086265194
#
_entry.id   71c563f99cbb0a97767a0e4086265194
#
_cell.length_a   1.000
_cell.length_b   1.000
_cell.length_c   1.000
_cell.angle_alpha   90.00
_cell.angle_beta   90.00
_cell.angle_gamma   90.00
#
_symmetry.space_group_name_H-M   'P 1'
#
loop_
_entity.id
_entity.type
_entity.pdbx_description
1 polymer ?
#
loop_
_entity_poly.entity_id
_entity_poly.type
_entity_poly.pdbx_seq_one_letter_code
_entity_poly.pdbx_strand_id
1 'polypeptide(L)'
;MYDYLVVGAGLYGAVFANQAKAQGKSVLVIDKRPNIAGNVFTEKIEGINVHKYGAHIFHTNNKKVWNFVNRFAEFNRFTNSPVANYKGELFSLPFNMYTFNKMWGVVTPSEAQAKIEEQKKQAGITEPKNLEEQAISLVGTDIYEKLIKGYTMKQWGRPCDKLPSFIIKTFPMHFIRHRMFPY
;
A
#
# COMPACT_ATOMS: atom_id res chain seq x y z
N MET A 1 -25.49 31.67 -8.89
CA MET A 1 -25.05 30.64 -9.85
C MET A 1 -23.60 30.23 -9.44
N TYR A 2 -23.25 28.96 -9.46
CA TYR A 2 -21.88 28.53 -9.17
C TYR A 2 -21.07 28.44 -10.48
N ASP A 3 -19.80 28.81 -10.43
CA ASP A 3 -18.88 28.66 -11.58
C ASP A 3 -18.52 27.18 -11.82
N TYR A 4 -18.41 26.39 -10.74
CA TYR A 4 -18.05 24.98 -10.83
C TYR A 4 -18.91 24.10 -9.93
N LEU A 5 -19.27 22.92 -10.45
CA LEU A 5 -19.81 21.81 -9.68
C LEU A 5 -18.71 20.72 -9.58
N VAL A 6 -18.29 20.40 -8.36
CA VAL A 6 -17.31 19.34 -8.08
C VAL A 6 -18.06 18.15 -7.48
N VAL A 7 -17.98 17.01 -8.16
CA VAL A 7 -18.60 15.76 -7.71
C VAL A 7 -17.53 14.89 -7.05
N GLY A 8 -17.64 14.74 -5.74
CA GLY A 8 -16.71 14.04 -4.88
C GLY A 8 -15.88 14.98 -3.99
N ALA A 9 -16.08 14.88 -2.68
CA ALA A 9 -15.39 15.66 -1.64
C ALA A 9 -14.13 14.95 -1.10
N GLY A 10 -13.48 14.11 -1.92
CA GLY A 10 -12.17 13.53 -1.63
C GLY A 10 -11.03 14.54 -1.84
N LEU A 11 -9.78 14.11 -1.66
CA LEU A 11 -8.63 15.01 -1.77
C LEU A 11 -8.54 15.74 -3.11
N TYR A 12 -8.84 15.06 -4.22
CA TYR A 12 -8.80 15.69 -5.55
C TYR A 12 -9.81 16.83 -5.68
N GLY A 13 -11.09 16.56 -5.33
CA GLY A 13 -12.14 17.56 -5.37
C GLY A 13 -11.88 18.73 -4.42
N ALA A 14 -11.37 18.44 -3.22
CA ALA A 14 -11.01 19.46 -2.24
C ALA A 14 -9.89 20.38 -2.73
N VAL A 15 -8.83 19.82 -3.34
CA VAL A 15 -7.73 20.61 -3.92
C VAL A 15 -8.22 21.47 -5.07
N PHE A 16 -9.02 20.91 -5.99
CA PHE A 16 -9.60 21.67 -7.10
C PHE A 16 -10.46 22.84 -6.57
N ALA A 17 -11.37 22.55 -5.64
CA ALA A 17 -12.24 23.58 -5.06
C ALA A 17 -11.43 24.68 -4.35
N ASN A 18 -10.38 24.30 -3.60
CA ASN A 18 -9.51 25.26 -2.94
C ASN A 18 -8.80 26.18 -3.96
N GLN A 19 -8.24 25.62 -5.04
CA GLN A 19 -7.55 26.39 -6.08
C GLN A 19 -8.52 27.29 -6.85
N ALA A 20 -9.71 26.81 -7.20
CA ALA A 20 -10.73 27.61 -7.87
C ALA A 20 -11.19 28.77 -6.97
N LYS A 21 -11.42 28.50 -5.68
CA LYS A 21 -11.79 29.53 -4.70
C LYS A 21 -10.69 30.60 -4.56
N ALA A 22 -9.43 30.20 -4.57
CA ALA A 22 -8.29 31.13 -4.53
C ALA A 22 -8.22 32.06 -5.75
N GLN A 23 -8.86 31.67 -6.86
CA GLN A 23 -9.03 32.47 -8.09
C GLN A 23 -10.33 33.24 -8.14
N GLY A 24 -11.05 33.37 -7.02
CA GLY A 24 -12.30 34.11 -6.91
C GLY A 24 -13.52 33.39 -7.49
N LYS A 25 -13.41 32.09 -7.82
CA LYS A 25 -14.53 31.29 -8.35
C LYS A 25 -15.45 30.78 -7.25
N SER A 26 -16.75 30.70 -7.56
CA SER A 26 -17.75 30.05 -6.72
C SER A 26 -17.84 28.56 -7.04
N VAL A 27 -17.77 27.71 -6.01
CA VAL A 27 -17.73 26.26 -6.18
C VAL A 27 -18.75 25.58 -5.29
N LEU A 28 -19.57 24.71 -5.87
CA LEU A 28 -20.41 23.75 -5.15
C LEU A 28 -19.75 22.38 -5.17
N VAL A 29 -19.53 21.78 -4.01
CA VAL A 29 -19.00 20.43 -3.88
C VAL A 29 -20.10 19.52 -3.37
N ILE A 30 -20.33 18.40 -4.05
CA ILE A 30 -21.30 17.37 -3.64
C ILE A 30 -20.61 16.02 -3.50
N ASP A 31 -21.06 15.20 -2.57
CA ASP A 31 -20.57 13.82 -2.39
C ASP A 31 -21.75 12.89 -2.08
N LYS A 32 -21.64 11.62 -2.45
CA LYS A 32 -22.62 10.58 -2.11
C LYS A 32 -22.51 10.09 -0.67
N ARG A 33 -21.36 10.29 -0.03
CA ARG A 33 -21.08 9.88 1.36
C ARG A 33 -21.54 10.98 2.31
N PRO A 34 -21.93 10.62 3.55
CA PRO A 34 -22.32 11.60 4.57
C PRO A 34 -21.13 12.39 5.13
N ASN A 35 -19.90 12.03 4.76
CA ASN A 35 -18.65 12.65 5.21
C ASN A 35 -17.84 13.18 4.04
N ILE A 36 -17.10 14.24 4.27
CA ILE A 36 -16.06 14.76 3.37
C ILE A 36 -14.76 13.95 3.51
N ALA A 37 -13.72 14.30 2.77
CA ALA A 37 -12.40 13.69 2.73
C ALA A 37 -12.30 12.37 1.94
N GLY A 38 -13.41 11.80 1.48
CA GLY A 38 -13.38 10.60 0.64
C GLY A 38 -12.71 9.41 1.36
N ASN A 39 -11.76 8.76 0.70
CA ASN A 39 -11.10 7.57 1.26
C ASN A 39 -10.14 7.86 2.43
N VAL A 40 -9.68 9.10 2.60
CA VAL A 40 -8.80 9.47 3.72
C VAL A 40 -9.56 9.89 4.97
N PHE A 41 -10.89 9.75 4.95
CA PHE A 41 -11.72 10.09 6.09
C PHE A 41 -11.34 9.26 7.32
N THR A 42 -11.08 9.97 8.40
CA THR A 42 -10.74 9.40 9.70
C THR A 42 -11.66 10.01 10.74
N GLU A 43 -12.25 9.18 11.56
CA GLU A 43 -13.06 9.63 12.69
C GLU A 43 -12.40 9.23 14.02
N LYS A 44 -12.64 9.99 15.06
CA LYS A 44 -12.12 9.69 16.39
C LYS A 44 -13.19 8.95 17.19
N ILE A 45 -12.96 7.67 17.51
CA ILE A 45 -13.86 6.84 18.28
C ILE A 45 -13.12 6.43 19.56
N GLU A 46 -13.66 6.75 20.73
CA GLU A 46 -13.06 6.45 22.03
C GLU A 46 -11.58 6.88 22.16
N GLY A 47 -11.24 8.03 21.54
CA GLY A 47 -9.87 8.53 21.54
C GLY A 47 -8.95 7.92 20.47
N ILE A 48 -9.40 6.93 19.72
CA ILE A 48 -8.65 6.23 18.67
C ILE A 48 -8.98 6.83 17.30
N ASN A 49 -7.96 7.09 16.49
CA ASN A 49 -8.15 7.52 15.10
C ASN A 49 -8.48 6.31 14.22
N VAL A 50 -9.72 6.22 13.76
CA VAL A 50 -10.23 5.13 12.93
C VAL A 50 -10.26 5.55 11.47
N HIS A 51 -9.43 4.92 10.64
CA HIS A 51 -9.43 5.07 9.19
C HIS A 51 -10.58 4.26 8.59
N LYS A 52 -11.70 4.93 8.30
CA LYS A 52 -12.96 4.27 7.91
C LYS A 52 -12.88 3.44 6.63
N TYR A 53 -12.04 3.87 5.70
CA TYR A 53 -11.93 3.27 4.36
C TYR A 53 -10.54 2.67 4.08
N GLY A 54 -9.84 2.28 5.13
CA GLY A 54 -8.49 1.73 5.09
C GLY A 54 -7.42 2.75 5.46
N ALA A 55 -6.26 2.24 5.87
CA ALA A 55 -5.14 3.08 6.28
C ALA A 55 -4.59 3.88 5.10
N HIS A 56 -4.46 5.19 5.29
CA HIS A 56 -3.90 6.11 4.31
C HIS A 56 -2.74 6.87 4.95
N ILE A 57 -1.54 6.61 4.46
CA ILE A 57 -0.33 7.28 4.91
C ILE A 57 0.11 8.19 3.80
N PHE A 58 0.20 9.49 4.10
CA PHE A 58 0.67 10.45 3.14
C PHE A 58 2.20 10.39 3.02
N HIS A 59 2.69 10.26 1.81
CA HIS A 59 4.11 10.36 1.49
C HIS A 59 4.28 11.04 0.13
N THR A 60 5.35 11.82 -0.01
CA THR A 60 5.72 12.46 -1.28
C THR A 60 7.19 12.91 -1.23
N ASN A 61 7.87 12.79 -2.37
CA ASN A 61 9.18 13.41 -2.60
C ASN A 61 9.07 14.76 -3.34
N ASN A 62 7.86 15.18 -3.69
CA ASN A 62 7.60 16.45 -4.36
C ASN A 62 7.46 17.59 -3.34
N LYS A 63 8.47 18.45 -3.26
CA LYS A 63 8.49 19.60 -2.33
C LYS A 63 7.30 20.56 -2.48
N LYS A 64 6.76 20.74 -3.71
CA LYS A 64 5.59 21.60 -3.93
C LYS A 64 4.35 21.01 -3.28
N VAL A 65 4.16 19.70 -3.43
CA VAL A 65 3.05 18.97 -2.81
C VAL A 65 3.20 19.00 -1.29
N TRP A 66 4.39 18.70 -0.77
CA TRP A 66 4.67 18.75 0.67
C TRP A 66 4.36 20.11 1.28
N ASN A 67 4.87 21.18 0.68
CA ASN A 67 4.61 22.56 1.15
C ASN A 67 3.13 22.94 1.05
N PHE A 68 2.41 22.43 0.04
CA PHE A 68 0.97 22.70 -0.11
C PHE A 68 0.16 22.04 0.99
N VAL A 69 0.37 20.76 1.28
CA VAL A 69 -0.42 20.04 2.28
C VAL A 69 -0.14 20.51 3.71
N ASN A 70 1.11 20.90 4.02
CA ASN A 70 1.47 21.46 5.32
C ASN A 70 0.83 22.84 5.63
N ARG A 71 0.17 23.46 4.67
CA ARG A 71 -0.65 24.65 4.91
C ARG A 71 -1.96 24.33 5.63
N PHE A 72 -2.39 23.07 5.61
CA PHE A 72 -3.70 22.64 6.12
C PHE A 72 -3.59 21.69 7.31
N ALA A 73 -2.49 20.97 7.46
CA ALA A 73 -2.30 20.00 8.53
C ALA A 73 -0.83 19.86 8.91
N GLU A 74 -0.57 19.59 10.18
CA GLU A 74 0.72 19.15 10.67
C GLU A 74 0.81 17.63 10.56
N PHE A 75 1.91 17.13 9.97
CA PHE A 75 2.16 15.71 9.80
C PHE A 75 3.09 15.19 10.86
N ASN A 76 2.69 14.17 11.60
CA ASN A 76 3.58 13.42 12.47
C ASN A 76 4.49 12.51 11.63
N ARG A 77 5.64 12.11 12.21
CA ARG A 77 6.57 11.16 11.56
C ARG A 77 6.14 9.72 11.83
N PHE A 78 4.93 9.37 11.37
CA PHE A 78 4.40 8.03 11.58
C PHE A 78 5.21 6.98 10.81
N THR A 79 5.73 5.99 11.52
CA THR A 79 6.40 4.84 10.92
C THR A 79 5.40 3.73 10.69
N ASN A 80 5.09 3.45 9.43
CA ASN A 80 4.22 2.35 9.06
C ASN A 80 4.93 1.00 9.23
N SER A 81 4.41 0.17 10.12
CA SER A 81 4.95 -1.17 10.41
C SER A 81 3.82 -2.20 10.35
N PRO A 82 3.30 -2.51 9.16
CA PRO A 82 2.22 -3.46 9.02
C PRO A 82 2.66 -4.88 9.38
N VAL A 83 1.69 -5.67 9.83
CA VAL A 83 1.86 -7.08 10.15
C VAL A 83 0.82 -7.85 9.36
N ALA A 84 1.26 -8.88 8.63
CA ALA A 84 0.35 -9.81 7.98
C ALA A 84 -0.01 -10.95 8.94
N ASN A 85 -1.28 -11.31 8.99
CA ASN A 85 -1.76 -12.50 9.67
C ASN A 85 -2.14 -13.54 8.62
N TYR A 86 -1.42 -14.64 8.59
CA TYR A 86 -1.74 -15.79 7.76
C TYR A 86 -2.08 -16.99 8.63
N LYS A 87 -3.35 -17.33 8.73
CA LYS A 87 -3.87 -18.48 9.52
C LYS A 87 -3.37 -18.49 10.98
N GLY A 88 -3.30 -17.32 11.61
CA GLY A 88 -2.81 -17.15 12.97
C GLY A 88 -1.30 -16.90 13.11
N GLU A 89 -0.51 -17.12 12.05
CA GLU A 89 0.90 -16.74 12.04
C GLU A 89 1.08 -15.27 11.66
N LEU A 90 1.86 -14.55 12.45
CA LEU A 90 2.14 -13.13 12.24
C LEU A 90 3.48 -12.94 11.54
N PHE A 91 3.47 -12.17 10.44
CA PHE A 91 4.64 -11.84 9.64
C PHE A 91 4.84 -10.34 9.56
N SER A 92 6.07 -9.88 9.74
CA SER A 92 6.44 -8.48 9.57
C SER A 92 6.43 -8.07 8.10
N LEU A 93 5.93 -6.86 7.79
CA LEU A 93 5.95 -6.28 6.46
C LEU A 93 6.64 -4.91 6.48
N PRO A 94 7.26 -4.48 5.35
CA PRO A 94 7.51 -5.27 4.13
C PRO A 94 8.39 -6.47 4.43
N PHE A 95 8.56 -7.37 3.46
CA PHE A 95 9.38 -8.58 3.64
C PHE A 95 10.80 -8.21 4.08
N ASN A 96 11.20 -8.67 5.24
CA ASN A 96 12.48 -8.38 5.86
C ASN A 96 13.01 -9.59 6.62
N MET A 97 14.17 -9.48 7.26
CA MET A 97 14.77 -10.62 7.97
C MET A 97 13.88 -11.21 9.07
N TYR A 98 12.98 -10.44 9.71
CA TYR A 98 12.01 -11.01 10.64
C TYR A 98 10.97 -11.87 9.93
N THR A 99 10.53 -11.45 8.74
CA THR A 99 9.63 -12.25 7.89
C THR A 99 10.28 -13.56 7.51
N PHE A 100 11.52 -13.53 7.03
CA PHE A 100 12.25 -14.70 6.55
C PHE A 100 12.64 -15.64 7.68
N ASN A 101 13.08 -15.11 8.82
CA ASN A 101 13.36 -15.92 10.00
C ASN A 101 12.09 -16.64 10.50
N LYS A 102 10.96 -15.92 10.60
CA LYS A 102 9.68 -16.50 11.01
C LYS A 102 9.20 -17.60 10.04
N MET A 103 9.45 -17.41 8.74
CA MET A 103 8.97 -18.32 7.69
C MET A 103 9.84 -19.57 7.55
N TRP A 104 11.16 -19.41 7.64
CA TRP A 104 12.15 -20.46 7.29
C TRP A 104 13.20 -20.73 8.37
N GLY A 105 13.22 -19.99 9.46
CA GLY A 105 14.26 -20.13 10.50
C GLY A 105 15.61 -19.56 10.12
N VAL A 106 15.76 -18.93 8.96
CA VAL A 106 17.02 -18.36 8.48
C VAL A 106 17.46 -17.16 9.32
N VAL A 107 18.77 -17.01 9.50
CA VAL A 107 19.35 -15.97 10.38
C VAL A 107 20.08 -14.89 9.59
N THR A 108 20.64 -15.24 8.44
CA THR A 108 21.45 -14.33 7.60
C THR A 108 20.72 -13.95 6.31
N PRO A 109 21.04 -12.78 5.72
CA PRO A 109 20.54 -12.38 4.40
C PRO A 109 20.87 -13.39 3.30
N SER A 110 22.05 -13.99 3.32
CA SER A 110 22.48 -14.99 2.34
C SER A 110 21.63 -16.27 2.38
N GLU A 111 21.31 -16.75 3.59
CA GLU A 111 20.41 -17.90 3.74
C GLU A 111 18.99 -17.59 3.22
N ALA A 112 18.48 -16.41 3.53
CA ALA A 112 17.16 -15.99 3.05
C ALA A 112 17.14 -15.89 1.51
N GLN A 113 18.17 -15.30 0.92
CA GLN A 113 18.31 -15.19 -0.51
C GLN A 113 18.46 -16.57 -1.19
N ALA A 114 19.27 -17.46 -0.63
CA ALA A 114 19.41 -18.82 -1.13
C ALA A 114 18.07 -19.57 -1.13
N LYS A 115 17.25 -19.38 -0.07
CA LYS A 115 15.92 -20.00 0.04
C LYS A 115 14.95 -19.48 -1.02
N ILE A 116 14.96 -18.18 -1.28
CA ILE A 116 14.16 -17.57 -2.35
C ILE A 116 14.60 -18.11 -3.73
N GLU A 117 15.88 -18.12 -4.02
CA GLU A 117 16.40 -18.60 -5.31
C GLU A 117 16.16 -20.10 -5.51
N GLU A 118 16.24 -20.91 -4.45
CA GLU A 118 15.85 -22.32 -4.48
C GLU A 118 14.39 -22.48 -4.95
N GLN A 119 13.45 -21.75 -4.34
CA GLN A 119 12.03 -21.83 -4.68
C GLN A 119 11.73 -21.31 -6.09
N LYS A 120 12.37 -20.22 -6.50
CA LYS A 120 12.26 -19.70 -7.88
C LYS A 120 12.74 -20.74 -8.90
N LYS A 121 13.87 -21.39 -8.62
CA LYS A 121 14.40 -22.45 -9.47
C LYS A 121 13.48 -23.67 -9.53
N GLN A 122 12.92 -24.08 -8.38
CA GLN A 122 11.95 -25.17 -8.32
C GLN A 122 10.68 -24.86 -9.12
N ALA A 123 10.22 -23.63 -9.11
CA ALA A 123 9.05 -23.19 -9.88
C ALA A 123 9.32 -23.19 -11.40
N GLY A 124 10.56 -23.01 -11.84
CA GLY A 124 10.96 -23.11 -13.25
C GLY A 124 10.32 -22.07 -14.18
N ILE A 125 9.85 -20.95 -13.64
CA ILE A 125 9.13 -19.93 -14.40
C ILE A 125 10.12 -18.99 -15.07
N THR A 126 10.23 -19.06 -16.40
CA THR A 126 11.10 -18.20 -17.20
C THR A 126 10.34 -17.01 -17.81
N GLU A 127 9.09 -17.23 -18.24
CA GLU A 127 8.22 -16.21 -18.83
C GLU A 127 6.87 -16.20 -18.11
N PRO A 128 6.71 -15.37 -17.07
CA PRO A 128 5.46 -15.33 -16.31
C PRO A 128 4.28 -14.81 -17.14
N LYS A 129 3.21 -15.58 -17.24
CA LYS A 129 2.00 -15.27 -18.05
C LYS A 129 0.94 -14.52 -17.26
N ASN A 130 0.96 -14.63 -15.94
CA ASN A 130 -0.02 -14.07 -15.03
C ASN A 130 0.63 -13.56 -13.75
N LEU A 131 -0.16 -12.93 -12.87
CA LEU A 131 0.32 -12.35 -11.62
C LEU A 131 0.90 -13.41 -10.67
N GLU A 132 0.31 -14.60 -10.60
CA GLU A 132 0.81 -15.70 -9.76
C GLU A 132 2.22 -16.10 -10.15
N GLU A 133 2.41 -16.43 -11.44
CA GLU A 133 3.72 -16.79 -11.97
C GLU A 133 4.74 -15.67 -11.80
N GLN A 134 4.33 -14.42 -12.05
CA GLN A 134 5.18 -13.25 -11.84
C GLN A 134 5.61 -13.10 -10.37
N ALA A 135 4.67 -13.24 -9.43
CA ALA A 135 4.99 -13.16 -8.02
C ALA A 135 5.96 -14.26 -7.58
N ILE A 136 5.68 -15.52 -7.95
CA ILE A 136 6.55 -16.67 -7.62
C ILE A 136 7.94 -16.48 -8.21
N SER A 137 8.04 -16.01 -9.46
CA SER A 137 9.36 -15.75 -10.09
C SER A 137 10.16 -14.63 -9.42
N LEU A 138 9.50 -13.73 -8.68
CA LEU A 138 10.17 -12.65 -7.95
C LEU A 138 10.55 -13.03 -6.52
N VAL A 139 9.66 -13.69 -5.79
CA VAL A 139 9.80 -13.85 -4.32
C VAL A 139 9.76 -15.31 -3.83
N GLY A 140 9.51 -16.27 -4.71
CA GLY A 140 9.33 -17.68 -4.37
C GLY A 140 7.91 -18.04 -3.93
N THR A 141 7.64 -19.32 -3.82
CA THR A 141 6.30 -19.87 -3.59
C THR A 141 5.76 -19.56 -2.19
N ASP A 142 6.58 -19.69 -1.14
CA ASP A 142 6.12 -19.51 0.24
C ASP A 142 5.66 -18.07 0.52
N ILE A 143 6.43 -17.08 0.06
CA ILE A 143 6.06 -15.65 0.21
C ILE A 143 4.79 -15.37 -0.59
N TYR A 144 4.69 -15.89 -1.82
CA TYR A 144 3.51 -15.73 -2.63
C TYR A 144 2.27 -16.30 -1.93
N GLU A 145 2.29 -17.56 -1.53
CA GLU A 145 1.12 -18.24 -0.94
C GLU A 145 0.70 -17.61 0.39
N LYS A 146 1.66 -17.29 1.27
CA LYS A 146 1.33 -16.79 2.61
C LYS A 146 1.02 -15.29 2.66
N LEU A 147 1.68 -14.47 1.85
CA LEU A 147 1.67 -13.01 2.07
C LEU A 147 1.15 -12.20 0.89
N ILE A 148 1.04 -12.77 -0.32
CA ILE A 148 0.62 -12.05 -1.53
C ILE A 148 -0.74 -12.50 -2.02
N LYS A 149 -0.92 -13.79 -2.22
CA LYS A 149 -2.09 -14.40 -2.85
C LYS A 149 -3.41 -13.94 -2.23
N GLY A 150 -3.57 -14.14 -0.93
CA GLY A 150 -4.82 -13.83 -0.24
C GLY A 150 -5.18 -12.34 -0.27
N TYR A 151 -4.18 -11.47 -0.05
CA TYR A 151 -4.38 -10.03 -0.15
C TYR A 151 -4.74 -9.60 -1.58
N THR A 152 -4.02 -10.10 -2.57
CA THR A 152 -4.26 -9.77 -3.98
C THR A 152 -5.64 -10.21 -4.44
N MET A 153 -6.03 -11.45 -4.14
CA MET A 153 -7.37 -11.96 -4.46
C MET A 153 -8.47 -11.11 -3.81
N LYS A 154 -8.30 -10.70 -2.55
CA LYS A 154 -9.24 -9.81 -1.86
C LYS A 154 -9.35 -8.45 -2.54
N GLN A 155 -8.24 -7.85 -2.95
CA GLN A 155 -8.22 -6.52 -3.58
C GLN A 155 -8.84 -6.52 -4.98
N TRP A 156 -8.57 -7.56 -5.77
CA TRP A 156 -8.99 -7.63 -7.16
C TRP A 156 -10.29 -8.40 -7.39
N GLY A 157 -10.78 -9.12 -6.38
CA GLY A 157 -11.97 -9.98 -6.50
C GLY A 157 -11.81 -11.12 -7.51
N ARG A 158 -10.56 -11.48 -7.84
CA ARG A 158 -10.21 -12.51 -8.85
C ARG A 158 -9.03 -13.34 -8.40
N PRO A 159 -8.93 -14.61 -8.85
CA PRO A 159 -7.72 -15.43 -8.64
C PRO A 159 -6.49 -14.82 -9.30
N CYS A 160 -5.33 -15.02 -8.71
CA CYS A 160 -4.07 -14.41 -9.18
C CYS A 160 -3.64 -14.92 -10.56
N ASP A 161 -3.96 -16.15 -10.92
CA ASP A 161 -3.73 -16.76 -12.26
C ASP A 161 -4.59 -16.11 -13.36
N LYS A 162 -5.63 -15.35 -13.01
CA LYS A 162 -6.51 -14.60 -13.94
C LYS A 162 -6.14 -13.11 -14.01
N LEU A 163 -5.10 -12.68 -13.32
CA LEU A 163 -4.63 -11.31 -13.32
C LEU A 163 -3.36 -11.16 -14.18
N PRO A 164 -3.20 -10.05 -14.92
CA PRO A 164 -2.02 -9.83 -15.75
C PRO A 164 -0.72 -9.74 -14.92
N SER A 165 0.38 -10.25 -15.44
CA SER A 165 1.69 -10.25 -14.79
C SER A 165 2.22 -8.83 -14.50
N PHE A 166 1.91 -7.84 -15.35
CA PHE A 166 2.41 -6.47 -15.20
C PHE A 166 1.90 -5.73 -13.94
N ILE A 167 0.87 -6.24 -13.27
CA ILE A 167 0.37 -5.67 -12.00
C ILE A 167 1.46 -5.68 -10.93
N ILE A 168 2.30 -6.72 -10.94
CA ILE A 168 3.45 -6.83 -10.04
C ILE A 168 4.73 -6.75 -10.87
N LYS A 169 5.39 -5.59 -10.84
CA LYS A 169 6.68 -5.40 -11.54
C LYS A 169 7.88 -5.70 -10.65
N THR A 170 7.78 -5.32 -9.38
CA THR A 170 8.86 -5.48 -8.39
C THR A 170 8.27 -5.69 -7.00
N PHE A 171 8.97 -6.42 -6.14
CA PHE A 171 8.69 -6.45 -4.71
C PHE A 171 9.89 -5.92 -3.94
N PRO A 172 9.71 -4.94 -3.05
CA PRO A 172 10.78 -4.51 -2.16
C PRO A 172 11.04 -5.62 -1.12
N MET A 173 12.17 -6.32 -1.25
CA MET A 173 12.68 -7.23 -0.24
C MET A 173 13.82 -6.55 0.52
N HIS A 174 13.69 -6.49 1.83
CA HIS A 174 14.68 -5.86 2.68
C HIS A 174 15.44 -6.91 3.48
N PHE A 175 16.68 -7.20 3.08
CA PHE A 175 17.57 -8.12 3.80
C PHE A 175 18.25 -7.48 5.03
N ILE A 176 17.56 -6.57 5.70
CA ILE A 176 18.00 -5.90 6.91
C ILE A 176 17.05 -6.18 8.07
N ARG A 177 17.55 -6.12 9.29
CA ARG A 177 16.74 -6.36 10.51
C ARG A 177 15.90 -5.14 10.91
N HIS A 178 16.18 -3.94 10.40
CA HIS A 178 15.48 -2.72 10.77
C HIS A 178 14.37 -2.37 9.78
N ARG A 179 13.22 -1.97 10.36
CA ARG A 179 12.05 -1.45 9.65
C ARG A 179 12.26 0.03 9.29
N MET A 180 13.36 0.40 8.66
CA MET A 180 13.50 1.76 8.19
C MET A 180 13.11 1.84 6.73
N PHE A 181 11.99 2.52 6.47
CA PHE A 181 11.73 3.11 5.16
C PHE A 181 12.42 4.47 5.15
N PRO A 182 13.39 4.72 4.30
CA PRO A 182 13.73 6.08 3.94
C PRO A 182 12.60 6.58 3.05
N TYR A 183 11.81 7.51 3.54
CA TYR A 183 10.91 8.32 2.74
C TYR A 183 11.66 9.55 2.23
#